data_deec15f5e0434886401a28b5aafcb67b
#
_entry.id   deec15f5e0434886401a28b5aafcb67b
#
_cell.length_a   1.000
_cell.length_b   1.000
_cell.length_c   1.000
_cell.angle_alpha   90.00
_cell.angle_beta   90.00
_cell.angle_gamma   90.00
#
_symmetry.space_group_name_H-M   'P 1'
#
loop_
_entity.id
_entity.type
_entity.pdbx_description
1 polymer ?
#
loop_
_entity_poly.entity_id
_entity_poly.type
_entity_poly.pdbx_seq_one_letter_code
_entity_poly.pdbx_strand_id
1 'polypeptide(L)'
;ARAPKAFKRFMAWGGYVLSDANSLSARDRELVILRTGFNWRSGYEWAQHVRIGLDSGLTEAEISRIKEGPVASGWTAHDRALLQATDELTRDAFIADTTWHALSDLSEKQRMDLVMTVSQYTQVSMMLNTFGVQLDEDLVLDPDLCKGAAAL
;
A
#
# COMPACT_ATOMS: atom_id res chain seq x y z
N ALA A 1 -24.63 6.99 -6.28
CA ALA A 1 -23.89 6.50 -5.10
C ALA A 1 -24.86 6.33 -3.92
N ARG A 2 -24.78 5.19 -3.18
CA ARG A 2 -25.67 4.93 -2.03
C ARG A 2 -25.31 5.72 -0.78
N ALA A 3 -24.06 6.22 -0.69
CA ALA A 3 -23.54 7.03 0.41
C ALA A 3 -22.73 8.24 -0.11
N PRO A 4 -23.35 9.24 -0.76
CA PRO A 4 -22.61 10.29 -1.46
C PRO A 4 -21.78 11.18 -0.54
N LYS A 5 -22.24 11.43 0.70
CA LYS A 5 -21.50 12.23 1.69
C LYS A 5 -20.23 11.52 2.16
N ALA A 6 -20.29 10.20 2.41
CA ALA A 6 -19.14 9.40 2.80
C ALA A 6 -18.14 9.32 1.63
N PHE A 7 -18.62 9.05 0.42
CA PHE A 7 -17.78 9.00 -0.77
C PHE A 7 -17.02 10.31 -1.01
N LYS A 8 -17.70 11.45 -0.88
CA LYS A 8 -17.04 12.76 -1.04
C LYS A 8 -15.90 12.96 -0.03
N ARG A 9 -16.07 12.55 1.23
CA ARG A 9 -15.02 12.65 2.26
C ARG A 9 -13.88 11.68 2.00
N PHE A 10 -14.20 10.46 1.62
CA PHE A 10 -13.23 9.44 1.24
C PHE A 10 -12.36 9.91 0.06
N MET A 11 -12.96 10.45 -1.00
CA MET A 11 -12.23 10.95 -2.16
C MET A 11 -11.35 12.16 -1.81
N ALA A 12 -11.79 13.03 -0.92
CA ALA A 12 -10.98 14.16 -0.48
C ALA A 12 -9.74 13.72 0.31
N TRP A 13 -9.89 12.71 1.16
CA TRP A 13 -8.79 12.13 1.92
C TRP A 13 -7.84 11.31 1.03
N GLY A 14 -8.37 10.45 0.17
CA GLY A 14 -7.57 9.72 -0.83
C GLY A 14 -6.79 10.65 -1.75
N GLY A 15 -7.42 11.78 -2.14
CA GLY A 15 -6.77 12.82 -2.91
C GLY A 15 -5.57 13.45 -2.21
N TYR A 16 -5.62 13.64 -0.88
CA TYR A 16 -4.45 14.08 -0.11
C TYR A 16 -3.32 13.04 -0.20
N VAL A 17 -3.65 11.77 0.08
CA VAL A 17 -2.65 10.69 0.14
C VAL A 17 -1.91 10.52 -1.20
N LEU A 18 -2.60 10.72 -2.31
CA LEU A 18 -2.03 10.57 -3.67
C LEU A 18 -1.46 11.87 -4.27
N SER A 19 -1.59 13.00 -3.58
CA SER A 19 -1.11 14.30 -4.08
C SER A 19 0.32 14.60 -3.61
N ASP A 20 0.85 15.70 -4.15
CA ASP A 20 2.13 16.29 -3.72
C ASP A 20 2.09 16.89 -2.30
N ALA A 21 0.91 16.96 -1.66
CA ALA A 21 0.79 17.32 -0.27
C ALA A 21 1.28 16.20 0.68
N ASN A 22 1.24 14.94 0.23
CA ASN A 22 1.92 13.83 0.89
C ASN A 22 3.43 13.97 0.65
N SER A 23 4.22 13.93 1.72
CA SER A 23 5.65 14.20 1.67
C SER A 23 6.54 12.98 1.40
N LEU A 24 5.96 11.79 1.29
CA LEU A 24 6.69 10.63 0.78
C LEU A 24 7.02 10.85 -0.70
N SER A 25 8.18 10.36 -1.13
CA SER A 25 8.45 10.29 -2.57
C SER A 25 7.39 9.43 -3.26
N ALA A 26 7.14 9.67 -4.56
CA ALA A 26 6.18 8.86 -5.31
C ALA A 26 6.53 7.38 -5.25
N ARG A 27 7.83 7.04 -5.35
CA ARG A 27 8.33 5.67 -5.26
C ARG A 27 8.08 5.04 -3.88
N ASP A 28 8.40 5.76 -2.80
CA ASP A 28 8.22 5.25 -1.44
C ASP A 28 6.74 5.04 -1.12
N ARG A 29 5.92 5.97 -1.57
CA ARG A 29 4.46 5.88 -1.43
C ARG A 29 3.91 4.63 -2.11
N GLU A 30 4.30 4.36 -3.37
CA GLU A 30 3.85 3.17 -4.08
C GLU A 30 4.41 1.86 -3.49
N LEU A 31 5.65 1.86 -2.98
CA LEU A 31 6.21 0.74 -2.25
C LEU A 31 5.34 0.35 -1.05
N VAL A 32 4.92 1.34 -0.28
CA VAL A 32 4.06 1.19 0.91
C VAL A 32 2.64 0.77 0.53
N ILE A 33 2.06 1.37 -0.50
CA ILE A 33 0.72 1.06 -0.99
C ILE A 33 0.65 -0.38 -1.49
N LEU A 34 1.58 -0.79 -2.33
CA LEU A 34 1.64 -2.15 -2.86
C LEU A 34 1.80 -3.18 -1.73
N ARG A 35 2.69 -2.93 -0.76
CA ARG A 35 2.83 -3.84 0.39
C ARG A 35 1.56 -3.93 1.21
N THR A 36 0.87 -2.80 1.44
CA THR A 36 -0.42 -2.77 2.13
C THR A 36 -1.46 -3.59 1.37
N GLY A 37 -1.59 -3.38 0.06
CA GLY A 37 -2.52 -4.13 -0.79
C GLY A 37 -2.25 -5.62 -0.79
N PHE A 38 -0.96 -6.03 -0.80
CA PHE A 38 -0.57 -7.43 -0.72
C PHE A 38 -0.94 -8.06 0.63
N ASN A 39 -0.63 -7.38 1.74
CA ASN A 39 -0.94 -7.86 3.09
C ASN A 39 -2.46 -8.06 3.30
N TRP A 40 -3.28 -7.19 2.72
CA TRP A 40 -4.75 -7.29 2.76
C TRP A 40 -5.35 -8.13 1.63
N ARG A 41 -4.51 -8.75 0.79
CA ARG A 41 -4.95 -9.55 -0.37
C ARG A 41 -5.93 -8.79 -1.26
N SER A 42 -5.67 -7.52 -1.50
CA SER A 42 -6.49 -6.66 -2.36
C SER A 42 -6.00 -6.72 -3.80
N GLY A 43 -6.52 -7.66 -4.58
CA GLY A 43 -6.10 -7.86 -5.97
C GLY A 43 -6.40 -6.66 -6.87
N TYR A 44 -7.51 -5.96 -6.64
CA TYR A 44 -7.83 -4.73 -7.36
C TYR A 44 -6.78 -3.63 -7.10
N GLU A 45 -6.48 -3.40 -5.81
CA GLU A 45 -5.49 -2.41 -5.38
C GLU A 45 -4.11 -2.69 -5.97
N TRP A 46 -3.69 -3.95 -5.85
CA TRP A 46 -2.43 -4.40 -6.42
C TRP A 46 -2.35 -4.13 -7.91
N ALA A 47 -3.34 -4.56 -8.69
CA ALA A 47 -3.34 -4.41 -10.15
C ALA A 47 -3.27 -2.95 -10.59
N GLN A 48 -3.98 -2.04 -9.92
CA GLN A 48 -3.92 -0.61 -10.21
C GLN A 48 -2.56 -0.01 -9.87
N HIS A 49 -2.04 -0.33 -8.68
CA HIS A 49 -0.82 0.29 -8.16
C HIS A 49 0.48 -0.31 -8.72
N VAL A 50 0.46 -1.48 -9.33
CA VAL A 50 1.62 -1.99 -10.10
C VAL A 50 1.98 -1.02 -11.24
N ARG A 51 1.01 -0.53 -11.99
CA ARG A 51 1.25 0.43 -13.09
C ARG A 51 1.79 1.74 -12.55
N ILE A 52 1.15 2.28 -11.52
CA ILE A 52 1.56 3.55 -10.89
C ILE A 52 2.96 3.41 -10.27
N GLY A 53 3.25 2.27 -9.67
CA GLY A 53 4.56 1.98 -9.07
C GLY A 53 5.68 1.96 -10.10
N LEU A 54 5.46 1.34 -11.26
CA LEU A 54 6.40 1.35 -12.38
C LEU A 54 6.65 2.78 -12.87
N ASP A 55 5.59 3.56 -13.06
CA ASP A 55 5.68 4.97 -13.47
C ASP A 55 6.36 5.85 -12.40
N SER A 56 6.31 5.44 -11.14
CA SER A 56 6.94 6.11 -9.99
C SER A 56 8.40 5.69 -9.75
N GLY A 57 8.94 4.78 -10.55
CA GLY A 57 10.33 4.36 -10.52
C GLY A 57 10.60 3.04 -9.78
N LEU A 58 9.58 2.28 -9.40
CA LEU A 58 9.76 0.88 -9.00
C LEU A 58 10.07 0.03 -10.24
N THR A 59 10.92 -0.95 -10.09
CA THR A 59 11.19 -1.96 -11.12
C THR A 59 10.27 -3.17 -10.97
N GLU A 60 10.07 -3.95 -12.04
CA GLU A 60 9.31 -5.21 -11.97
C GLU A 60 9.90 -6.18 -10.93
N ALA A 61 11.24 -6.20 -10.81
CA ALA A 61 11.92 -7.02 -9.81
C ALA A 61 11.61 -6.56 -8.38
N GLU A 62 11.52 -5.26 -8.12
CA GLU A 62 11.11 -4.73 -6.83
C GLU A 62 9.63 -5.02 -6.54
N ILE A 63 8.76 -4.85 -7.51
CA ILE A 63 7.33 -5.17 -7.36
C ILE A 63 7.15 -6.65 -7.01
N SER A 64 7.84 -7.56 -7.71
CA SER A 64 7.84 -8.98 -7.35
C SER A 64 8.35 -9.23 -5.93
N ARG A 65 9.43 -8.54 -5.55
CA ARG A 65 10.06 -8.66 -4.22
C ARG A 65 9.20 -8.09 -3.08
N ILE A 66 8.32 -7.12 -3.36
CA ILE A 66 7.36 -6.60 -2.37
C ILE A 66 6.52 -7.73 -1.77
N LYS A 67 6.19 -8.75 -2.53
CA LYS A 67 5.43 -9.91 -2.06
C LYS A 67 6.17 -10.69 -0.96
N GLU A 68 7.49 -10.79 -1.06
CA GLU A 68 8.33 -11.44 -0.06
C GLU A 68 8.49 -10.59 1.21
N GLY A 69 8.30 -9.28 1.09
CA GLY A 69 8.36 -8.33 2.20
C GLY A 69 9.77 -7.89 2.59
N PRO A 70 9.94 -7.34 3.81
CA PRO A 70 11.18 -6.72 4.26
C PRO A 70 12.36 -7.70 4.40
N VAL A 71 12.08 -9.00 4.48
CA VAL A 71 13.11 -10.04 4.64
C VAL A 71 13.82 -10.39 3.34
N ALA A 72 13.24 -10.03 2.20
CA ALA A 72 13.84 -10.29 0.89
C ALA A 72 15.21 -9.60 0.75
N SER A 73 16.13 -10.26 0.05
CA SER A 73 17.44 -9.70 -0.27
C SER A 73 17.32 -8.59 -1.33
N GLY A 74 18.25 -7.64 -1.31
CA GLY A 74 18.34 -6.58 -2.33
C GLY A 74 17.54 -5.32 -2.04
N TRP A 75 16.89 -5.20 -0.89
CA TRP A 75 16.34 -3.94 -0.39
C TRP A 75 17.44 -3.06 0.19
N THR A 76 17.34 -1.75 -0.02
CA THR A 76 18.10 -0.78 0.76
C THR A 76 17.65 -0.81 2.23
N ALA A 77 18.43 -0.23 3.13
CA ALA A 77 18.00 -0.08 4.53
C ALA A 77 16.71 0.73 4.65
N HIS A 78 16.58 1.77 3.82
CA HIS A 78 15.39 2.62 3.72
C HIS A 78 14.16 1.84 3.28
N ASP A 79 14.22 1.13 2.14
CA ASP A 79 13.09 0.33 1.63
C ASP A 79 12.65 -0.73 2.65
N ARG A 80 13.63 -1.39 3.27
CA ARG A 80 13.38 -2.40 4.30
C ARG A 80 12.62 -1.82 5.49
N ALA A 81 13.01 -0.62 5.94
CA ALA A 81 12.34 0.04 7.06
C ALA A 81 10.90 0.44 6.72
N LEU A 82 10.64 0.93 5.49
CA LEU A 82 9.30 1.24 5.00
C LEU A 82 8.41 -0.02 4.94
N LEU A 83 8.93 -1.11 4.39
CA LEU A 83 8.20 -2.38 4.29
C LEU A 83 7.93 -2.99 5.67
N GLN A 84 8.92 -2.94 6.57
CA GLN A 84 8.76 -3.43 7.95
C GLN A 84 7.69 -2.64 8.70
N ALA A 85 7.71 -1.31 8.60
CA ALA A 85 6.70 -0.45 9.19
C ALA A 85 5.30 -0.75 8.63
N THR A 86 5.20 -1.01 7.32
CA THR A 86 3.94 -1.38 6.67
C THR A 86 3.42 -2.71 7.20
N ASP A 87 4.29 -3.72 7.36
CA ASP A 87 3.90 -5.03 7.91
C ASP A 87 3.43 -4.91 9.37
N GLU A 88 4.14 -4.14 10.18
CA GLU A 88 3.75 -3.90 11.58
C GLU A 88 2.41 -3.16 11.67
N LEU A 89 2.21 -2.11 10.88
CA LEU A 89 0.94 -1.38 10.85
C LEU A 89 -0.24 -2.24 10.40
N THR A 90 -0.05 -3.10 9.41
CA THR A 90 -1.13 -3.95 8.90
C THR A 90 -1.41 -5.16 9.79
N ARG A 91 -0.43 -5.64 10.55
CA ARG A 91 -0.57 -6.78 11.46
C ARG A 91 -0.95 -6.37 12.89
N ASP A 92 -0.24 -5.36 13.42
CA ASP A 92 -0.26 -5.00 14.84
C ASP A 92 -0.96 -3.64 15.10
N ALA A 93 -1.24 -2.88 14.04
CA ALA A 93 -1.73 -1.49 14.09
C ALA A 93 -0.78 -0.53 14.84
N PHE A 94 0.52 -0.85 14.87
CA PHE A 94 1.55 -0.13 15.62
C PHE A 94 2.92 -0.37 14.98
N ILE A 95 3.81 0.64 15.00
CA ILE A 95 5.21 0.53 14.58
C ILE A 95 6.08 0.35 15.83
N ALA A 96 6.88 -0.70 15.88
CA ALA A 96 7.80 -0.97 16.97
C ALA A 96 8.91 0.09 17.05
N ASP A 97 9.43 0.35 18.25
CA ASP A 97 10.47 1.37 18.47
C ASP A 97 11.70 1.15 17.60
N THR A 98 12.11 -0.09 17.40
CA THR A 98 13.26 -0.44 16.53
C THR A 98 13.03 -0.03 15.08
N THR A 99 11.84 -0.28 14.56
CA THR A 99 11.45 0.12 13.20
C THR A 99 11.28 1.63 13.10
N TRP A 100 10.70 2.27 14.13
CA TRP A 100 10.59 3.72 14.19
C TRP A 100 11.94 4.42 14.16
N HIS A 101 12.94 3.86 14.85
CA HIS A 101 14.31 4.37 14.79
C HIS A 101 14.99 4.12 13.44
N ALA A 102 14.69 3.00 12.79
CA ALA A 102 15.20 2.72 11.44
C ALA A 102 14.67 3.68 10.37
N LEU A 103 13.54 4.38 10.63
CA LEU A 103 12.98 5.43 9.79
C LEU A 103 13.55 6.83 10.11
N SER A 104 14.72 6.92 10.75
CA SER A 104 15.30 8.21 11.19
C SER A 104 15.74 9.15 10.06
N ASP A 105 15.89 8.64 8.86
CA ASP A 105 16.11 9.41 7.64
C ASP A 105 14.87 10.16 7.13
N LEU A 106 13.68 9.74 7.58
CA LEU A 106 12.44 10.43 7.30
C LEU A 106 12.18 11.58 8.30
N SER A 107 11.68 12.69 7.79
CA SER A 107 11.15 13.77 8.63
C SER A 107 9.90 13.29 9.42
N GLU A 108 9.54 14.04 10.46
CA GLU A 108 8.32 13.76 11.23
C GLU A 108 7.08 13.71 10.33
N LYS A 109 6.97 14.67 9.39
CA LYS A 109 5.85 14.69 8.44
C LYS A 109 5.83 13.45 7.56
N GLN A 110 6.98 13.01 7.04
CA GLN A 110 7.05 11.79 6.22
C GLN A 110 6.65 10.54 6.99
N ARG A 111 7.04 10.41 8.26
CA ARG A 111 6.59 9.31 9.12
C ARG A 111 5.08 9.36 9.38
N MET A 112 4.51 10.56 9.57
CA MET A 112 3.06 10.73 9.66
C MET A 112 2.38 10.31 8.37
N ASP A 113 2.87 10.76 7.22
CA ASP A 113 2.33 10.42 5.90
C ASP A 113 2.46 8.91 5.60
N LEU A 114 3.51 8.24 6.08
CA LEU A 114 3.64 6.79 6.02
C LEU A 114 2.47 6.10 6.74
N VAL A 115 2.23 6.46 8.00
CA VAL A 115 1.12 5.89 8.79
C VAL A 115 -0.22 6.19 8.15
N MET A 116 -0.42 7.42 7.68
CA MET A 116 -1.65 7.86 7.01
C MET A 116 -1.87 7.10 5.68
N THR A 117 -0.81 6.84 4.92
CA THR A 117 -0.88 6.09 3.67
C THR A 117 -1.28 4.63 3.93
N VAL A 118 -0.62 3.94 4.86
CA VAL A 118 -0.96 2.56 5.21
C VAL A 118 -2.39 2.45 5.73
N SER A 119 -2.81 3.36 6.61
CA SER A 119 -4.17 3.34 7.16
C SER A 119 -5.24 3.60 6.09
N GLN A 120 -5.00 4.54 5.17
CA GLN A 120 -5.90 4.78 4.04
C GLN A 120 -6.04 3.54 3.16
N TYR A 121 -4.92 2.93 2.78
CA TYR A 121 -4.94 1.77 1.88
C TYR A 121 -5.40 0.47 2.56
N THR A 122 -5.30 0.38 3.87
CA THR A 122 -6.00 -0.63 4.67
C THR A 122 -7.52 -0.47 4.53
N GLN A 123 -8.05 0.75 4.69
CA GLN A 123 -9.47 1.04 4.50
C GLN A 123 -9.91 0.76 3.06
N VAL A 124 -9.14 1.21 2.06
CA VAL A 124 -9.43 0.95 0.63
C VAL A 124 -9.51 -0.54 0.36
N SER A 125 -8.51 -1.31 0.80
CA SER A 125 -8.45 -2.77 0.60
C SER A 125 -9.67 -3.48 1.22
N MET A 126 -10.07 -3.09 2.44
CA MET A 126 -11.28 -3.64 3.08
C MET A 126 -12.53 -3.35 2.26
N MET A 127 -12.68 -2.14 1.74
CA MET A 127 -13.84 -1.73 0.93
C MET A 127 -13.88 -2.47 -0.41
N LEU A 128 -12.76 -2.51 -1.14
CA LEU A 128 -12.65 -3.18 -2.43
C LEU A 128 -12.95 -4.68 -2.32
N ASN A 129 -12.35 -5.33 -1.31
CA ASN A 129 -12.54 -6.75 -1.06
C ASN A 129 -13.98 -7.08 -0.66
N THR A 130 -14.59 -6.26 0.22
CA THR A 130 -15.91 -6.53 0.77
C THR A 130 -17.02 -6.21 -0.23
N PHE A 131 -16.86 -5.12 -0.99
CA PHE A 131 -17.88 -4.73 -1.98
C PHE A 131 -17.75 -5.47 -3.31
N GLY A 132 -16.72 -6.29 -3.47
CA GLY A 132 -16.51 -7.09 -4.68
C GLY A 132 -16.27 -6.26 -5.92
N VAL A 133 -15.46 -5.19 -5.79
CA VAL A 133 -15.12 -4.32 -6.93
C VAL A 133 -14.33 -5.14 -7.95
N GLN A 134 -14.80 -5.13 -9.19
CA GLN A 134 -14.18 -5.87 -10.29
C GLN A 134 -13.05 -5.08 -10.92
N LEU A 135 -12.04 -5.79 -11.42
CA LEU A 135 -10.97 -5.18 -12.21
C LEU A 135 -11.50 -4.53 -13.50
N ASP A 136 -10.81 -3.50 -13.94
CA ASP A 136 -11.01 -2.93 -15.26
C ASP A 136 -10.58 -3.95 -16.33
N GLU A 137 -11.16 -3.87 -17.54
CA GLU A 137 -11.01 -4.88 -18.60
C GLU A 137 -9.55 -5.10 -19.05
N ASP A 138 -8.69 -4.09 -18.88
CA ASP A 138 -7.28 -4.12 -19.25
C ASP A 138 -6.34 -4.60 -18.14
N LEU A 139 -6.87 -4.94 -16.98
CA LEU A 139 -6.10 -5.39 -15.82
C LEU A 139 -6.25 -6.88 -15.57
N VAL A 140 -5.15 -7.51 -15.13
CA VAL A 140 -5.11 -8.93 -14.78
C VAL A 140 -4.87 -9.09 -13.30
N LEU A 141 -5.66 -9.98 -12.68
CA LEU A 141 -5.48 -10.32 -11.28
C LEU A 141 -4.18 -11.10 -11.08
N ASP A 142 -3.38 -10.64 -10.13
CA ASP A 142 -2.16 -11.36 -9.74
C ASP A 142 -2.52 -12.74 -9.14
N PRO A 143 -1.89 -13.85 -9.61
CA PRO A 143 -2.20 -15.19 -9.16
C PRO A 143 -2.08 -15.39 -7.64
N ASP A 144 -1.11 -14.70 -7.00
CA ASP A 144 -0.88 -14.81 -5.56
C ASP A 144 -1.97 -14.10 -4.73
N LEU A 145 -2.76 -13.25 -5.39
CA LEU A 145 -3.87 -12.49 -4.78
C LEU A 145 -5.25 -12.99 -5.20
N CYS A 146 -5.31 -14.05 -6.00
CA CYS A 146 -6.56 -14.74 -6.27
C CYS A 146 -7.10 -15.29 -4.94
N LYS A 147 -8.26 -14.85 -4.51
CA LYS A 147 -8.99 -15.55 -3.45
C LYS A 147 -9.25 -16.96 -3.98
N GLY A 148 -8.67 -17.96 -3.34
CA GLY A 148 -8.99 -19.34 -3.68
C GLY A 148 -10.51 -19.49 -3.69
N ALA A 149 -11.05 -20.14 -4.71
CA ALA A 149 -12.48 -20.41 -4.89
C ALA A 149 -13.09 -21.34 -3.78
N ALA A 150 -12.41 -21.44 -2.65
CA ALA A 150 -12.74 -22.34 -1.53
C ALA A 150 -12.97 -21.56 -0.24
N ALA A 151 -13.84 -20.54 -0.25
CA ALA A 151 -14.36 -19.93 0.96
C ALA A 151 -15.66 -19.15 0.67
N LEU A 152 -16.66 -19.84 0.17
CA LEU A 152 -18.09 -19.51 0.32
C LEU A 152 -18.85 -20.77 0.67
#